data_086196a802d8e6f6035ece1fb36c6dfc
#
_entry.id   086196a802d8e6f6035ece1fb36c6dfc
#
_cell.length_a   1.000
_cell.length_b   1.000
_cell.length_c   1.000
_cell.angle_alpha   90.00
_cell.angle_beta   90.00
_cell.angle_gamma   90.00
#
_symmetry.space_group_name_H-M   'P 1'
#
loop_
_entity.id
_entity.type
_entity.pdbx_description
1 polymer ?
#
loop_
_entity_poly.entity_id
_entity_poly.type
_entity_poly.pdbx_seq_one_letter_code
_entity_poly.pdbx_strand_id
1 'polypeptide(L)'
;SAPKFPPSMTLEFLLRHHARTGDEQALSMAGHTMEAMARGGIYDQLGGGFARYSVDAGWVVPHFEKMLYDNALLARVYAHWWRAAGSPFARRVALETCDWMLRDLRTDEGGLASALDADSEGVEGKYYVWTPTQLREVLGEEDGAFAGSLSEVTGTFEHGTSVLQLLRDPEDVERYERVRTALLSARAHRIPPARDDKVVAAWNGLAIAALAECGALFGRPDLVRAAEEAARLLTGVHLRDGRL
;
A
#
# COMPACT_ATOMS: atom_id res chain seq x y z
N SER A 1 -14.11 -1.03 16.42
CA SER A 1 -14.77 -2.32 16.12
C SER A 1 -14.22 -2.87 14.82
N ALA A 2 -14.22 -4.18 14.68
CA ALA A 2 -13.84 -4.87 13.45
C ALA A 2 -15.10 -5.32 12.69
N PRO A 3 -15.03 -5.52 11.35
CA PRO A 3 -13.90 -5.19 10.47
C PRO A 3 -13.69 -3.68 10.33
N LYS A 4 -12.44 -3.28 10.00
CA LYS A 4 -12.07 -1.86 9.83
C LYS A 4 -11.64 -1.60 8.38
N PHE A 5 -12.34 -0.69 7.72
CA PHE A 5 -11.94 -0.19 6.41
C PHE A 5 -11.10 1.08 6.55
N PRO A 6 -10.07 1.27 5.70
CA PRO A 6 -9.34 2.52 5.64
C PRO A 6 -10.29 3.69 5.36
N PRO A 7 -10.44 4.67 6.28
CA PRO A 7 -11.42 5.75 6.12
C PRO A 7 -10.87 6.90 5.26
N SER A 8 -10.44 6.61 4.02
CA SER A 8 -9.72 7.55 3.14
C SER A 8 -10.44 8.90 2.98
N MET A 9 -11.76 8.88 2.78
CA MET A 9 -12.55 10.10 2.62
C MET A 9 -12.64 10.92 3.91
N THR A 10 -12.73 10.27 5.06
CA THR A 10 -12.72 10.94 6.37
C THR A 10 -11.35 11.56 6.66
N LEU A 11 -10.28 10.85 6.34
CA LEU A 11 -8.91 11.35 6.48
C LEU A 11 -8.66 12.56 5.59
N GLU A 12 -9.10 12.50 4.34
CA GLU A 12 -9.04 13.64 3.42
C GLU A 12 -9.85 14.85 3.94
N PHE A 13 -11.04 14.60 4.48
CA PHE A 13 -11.85 15.66 5.11
C PHE A 13 -11.11 16.32 6.27
N LEU A 14 -10.52 15.56 7.18
CA LEU A 14 -9.78 16.07 8.33
C LEU A 14 -8.58 16.93 7.90
N LEU A 15 -7.81 16.47 6.92
CA LEU A 15 -6.67 17.22 6.38
C LEU A 15 -7.12 18.56 5.72
N ARG A 16 -8.21 18.53 4.97
CA ARG A 16 -8.80 19.75 4.38
C ARG A 16 -9.38 20.68 5.43
N HIS A 17 -9.98 20.13 6.49
CA HIS A 17 -10.47 20.93 7.61
C HIS A 17 -9.31 21.63 8.30
N HIS A 18 -8.24 20.91 8.64
CA HIS A 18 -7.02 21.52 9.19
C HIS A 18 -6.45 22.62 8.27
N ALA A 19 -6.29 22.35 6.98
CA ALA A 19 -5.74 23.32 6.03
C ALA A 19 -6.56 24.62 5.95
N ARG A 20 -7.88 24.54 6.19
CA ARG A 20 -8.81 25.66 6.12
C ARG A 20 -8.96 26.42 7.43
N THR A 21 -8.83 25.74 8.57
CA THR A 21 -9.17 26.30 9.89
C THR A 21 -7.96 26.41 10.83
N GLY A 22 -6.86 25.72 10.54
CA GLY A 22 -5.72 25.57 11.46
C GLY A 22 -5.99 24.60 12.63
N ASP A 23 -7.04 23.76 12.54
CA ASP A 23 -7.38 22.81 13.61
C ASP A 23 -6.33 21.69 13.71
N GLU A 24 -5.44 21.80 14.70
CA GLU A 24 -4.38 20.85 14.97
C GLU A 24 -4.91 19.48 15.44
N GLN A 25 -6.10 19.44 16.05
CA GLN A 25 -6.71 18.18 16.48
C GLN A 25 -7.11 17.34 15.24
N ALA A 26 -7.65 17.96 14.21
CA ALA A 26 -7.99 17.29 12.96
C ALA A 26 -6.74 16.69 12.29
N LEU A 27 -5.63 17.44 12.24
CA LEU A 27 -4.35 16.94 11.71
C LEU A 27 -3.82 15.77 12.54
N SER A 28 -3.85 15.89 13.87
CA SER A 28 -3.39 14.84 14.79
C SER A 28 -4.22 13.55 14.64
N MET A 29 -5.53 13.65 14.57
CA MET A 29 -6.41 12.49 14.38
C MET A 29 -6.16 11.78 13.05
N ALA A 30 -6.02 12.54 11.96
CA ALA A 30 -5.71 12.00 10.64
C ALA A 30 -4.34 11.31 10.64
N GLY A 31 -3.30 11.98 11.15
CA GLY A 31 -1.93 11.47 11.20
C GLY A 31 -1.82 10.19 12.04
N HIS A 32 -2.42 10.17 13.23
CA HIS A 32 -2.43 8.99 14.10
C HIS A 32 -3.09 7.77 13.42
N THR A 33 -4.23 7.98 12.76
CA THR A 33 -4.91 6.89 12.05
C THR A 33 -4.09 6.37 10.88
N MET A 34 -3.52 7.27 10.07
CA MET A 34 -2.68 6.91 8.92
C MET A 34 -1.39 6.21 9.36
N GLU A 35 -0.75 6.68 10.42
CA GLU A 35 0.43 6.02 10.98
C GLU A 35 0.11 4.61 11.47
N ALA A 36 -0.98 4.43 12.22
CA ALA A 36 -1.41 3.13 12.70
C ALA A 36 -1.70 2.14 11.55
N MET A 37 -2.36 2.59 10.47
CA MET A 37 -2.60 1.76 9.29
C MET A 37 -1.29 1.35 8.61
N ALA A 38 -0.41 2.29 8.31
CA ALA A 38 0.81 2.01 7.56
C ALA A 38 1.89 1.26 8.37
N ARG A 39 1.80 1.26 9.69
CA ARG A 39 2.65 0.43 10.58
C ARG A 39 2.07 -0.97 10.79
N GLY A 40 0.79 -1.16 10.56
CA GLY A 40 0.11 -2.45 10.72
C GLY A 40 0.28 -3.38 9.53
N GLY A 41 -0.28 -4.59 9.67
CA GLY A 41 -0.25 -5.61 8.62
C GLY A 41 -1.19 -5.34 7.44
N ILE A 42 -2.11 -4.38 7.56
CA ILE A 42 -2.94 -3.94 6.43
C ILE A 42 -2.12 -3.29 5.32
N TYR A 43 -0.96 -2.72 5.65
CA TYR A 43 0.02 -2.22 4.69
C TYR A 43 1.07 -3.30 4.41
N ASP A 44 1.35 -3.57 3.15
CA ASP A 44 2.41 -4.51 2.76
C ASP A 44 3.77 -3.89 2.99
N GLN A 45 4.43 -4.27 4.08
CA GLN A 45 5.72 -3.74 4.51
C GLN A 45 6.86 -4.01 3.53
N LEU A 46 6.73 -5.00 2.65
CA LEU A 46 7.74 -5.34 1.65
C LEU A 46 7.48 -4.66 0.30
N GLY A 47 6.29 -4.83 -0.23
CA GLY A 47 5.96 -4.42 -1.60
C GLY A 47 5.17 -3.13 -1.71
N GLY A 48 4.72 -2.57 -0.60
CA GLY A 48 3.82 -1.41 -0.60
C GLY A 48 2.38 -1.74 -0.97
N GLY A 49 1.52 -0.76 -0.83
CA GLY A 49 0.09 -0.90 -1.06
C GLY A 49 -0.67 -1.46 0.14
N PHE A 50 -1.96 -1.16 0.19
CA PHE A 50 -2.87 -1.50 1.28
C PHE A 50 -3.83 -2.60 0.87
N ALA A 51 -4.08 -3.53 1.78
CA ALA A 51 -5.19 -4.46 1.68
C ALA A 51 -6.52 -3.73 1.93
N ARG A 52 -7.62 -4.38 1.53
CA ARG A 52 -8.95 -3.78 1.47
C ARG A 52 -9.50 -3.37 2.83
N TYR A 53 -9.38 -4.24 3.85
CA TYR A 53 -9.81 -3.98 5.22
C TYR A 53 -9.05 -4.85 6.21
N SER A 54 -9.08 -4.46 7.48
CA SER A 54 -8.57 -5.27 8.58
C SER A 54 -9.69 -6.06 9.24
N VAL A 55 -9.46 -7.34 9.52
CA VAL A 55 -10.41 -8.20 10.23
C VAL A 55 -10.38 -7.98 11.73
N ASP A 56 -9.38 -7.25 12.24
CA ASP A 56 -9.23 -6.89 13.65
C ASP A 56 -9.25 -5.37 13.88
N ALA A 57 -9.25 -4.96 15.14
CA ALA A 57 -9.29 -3.55 15.53
C ALA A 57 -7.91 -2.86 15.47
N GLY A 58 -6.83 -3.63 15.38
CA GLY A 58 -5.43 -3.16 15.48
C GLY A 58 -4.73 -2.94 14.14
N TRP A 59 -5.38 -3.17 13.00
CA TRP A 59 -4.78 -3.12 11.67
C TRP A 59 -3.73 -4.22 11.41
N VAL A 60 -3.80 -5.34 12.14
CA VAL A 60 -2.77 -6.40 12.10
C VAL A 60 -3.04 -7.42 11.01
N VAL A 61 -4.22 -8.03 11.02
CA VAL A 61 -4.59 -9.07 10.04
C VAL A 61 -5.55 -8.50 9.02
N PRO A 62 -5.16 -8.37 7.77
CA PRO A 62 -6.04 -7.88 6.73
C PRO A 62 -6.85 -9.02 6.09
N HIS A 63 -7.95 -8.66 5.40
CA HIS A 63 -8.40 -9.38 4.23
C HIS A 63 -7.48 -8.99 3.08
N PHE A 64 -6.72 -9.94 2.55
CA PHE A 64 -5.52 -9.67 1.75
C PHE A 64 -5.77 -9.16 0.32
N GLU A 65 -7.01 -9.03 -0.11
CA GLU A 65 -7.39 -8.40 -1.38
C GLU A 65 -6.85 -6.95 -1.45
N LYS A 66 -6.24 -6.56 -2.57
CA LYS A 66 -5.77 -5.19 -2.78
C LYS A 66 -6.50 -4.54 -3.95
N MET A 67 -7.26 -3.48 -3.67
CA MET A 67 -8.09 -2.78 -4.64
C MET A 67 -7.37 -1.55 -5.21
N LEU A 68 -7.52 -1.30 -6.51
CA LEU A 68 -6.98 -0.11 -7.15
C LEU A 68 -7.53 1.18 -6.51
N TYR A 69 -8.85 1.26 -6.32
CA TYR A 69 -9.48 2.48 -5.81
C TYR A 69 -9.06 2.83 -4.38
N ASP A 70 -8.90 1.84 -3.49
CA ASP A 70 -8.43 2.06 -2.13
C ASP A 70 -7.02 2.64 -2.13
N ASN A 71 -6.13 2.03 -2.90
CA ASN A 71 -4.73 2.45 -2.98
C ASN A 71 -4.54 3.80 -3.66
N ALA A 72 -5.34 4.11 -4.68
CA ALA A 72 -5.34 5.42 -5.31
C ALA A 72 -5.78 6.53 -4.33
N LEU A 73 -6.85 6.30 -3.58
CA LEU A 73 -7.31 7.27 -2.58
C LEU A 73 -6.29 7.42 -1.44
N LEU A 74 -5.74 6.31 -0.95
CA LEU A 74 -4.77 6.33 0.14
C LEU A 74 -3.44 6.99 -0.27
N ALA A 75 -2.91 6.70 -1.45
CA ALA A 75 -1.69 7.35 -1.94
C ALA A 75 -1.83 8.88 -1.91
N ARG A 76 -2.96 9.42 -2.35
CA ARG A 76 -3.24 10.87 -2.30
C ARG A 76 -3.34 11.39 -0.87
N VAL A 77 -4.06 10.69 -0.01
CA VAL A 77 -4.24 11.12 1.39
C VAL A 77 -2.91 11.15 2.13
N TYR A 78 -2.02 10.16 1.92
CA TYR A 78 -0.66 10.20 2.49
C TYR A 78 0.18 11.34 1.89
N ALA A 79 0.05 11.65 0.61
CA ALA A 79 0.72 12.80 0.00
C ALA A 79 0.19 14.13 0.58
N HIS A 80 -1.11 14.24 0.86
CA HIS A 80 -1.69 15.41 1.52
C HIS A 80 -1.24 15.54 2.97
N TRP A 81 -1.11 14.43 3.70
CA TRP A 81 -0.54 14.45 5.05
C TRP A 81 0.92 14.92 5.04
N TRP A 82 1.73 14.44 4.08
CA TRP A 82 3.08 14.97 3.90
C TRP A 82 3.09 16.49 3.68
N ARG A 83 2.20 17.00 2.84
CA ARG A 83 2.08 18.46 2.60
C ARG A 83 1.71 19.23 3.87
N ALA A 84 0.84 18.67 4.70
CA ALA A 84 0.36 19.32 5.92
C ALA A 84 1.39 19.27 7.07
N ALA A 85 2.12 18.16 7.20
CA ALA A 85 2.96 17.89 8.37
C ALA A 85 4.45 17.71 8.06
N GLY A 86 4.86 17.68 6.78
CA GLY A 86 6.26 17.43 6.39
C GLY A 86 6.76 16.02 6.69
N SER A 87 5.87 15.05 6.97
CA SER A 87 6.21 13.71 7.43
C SER A 87 6.95 12.88 6.37
N PRO A 88 8.25 12.53 6.55
CA PRO A 88 8.96 11.64 5.63
C PRO A 88 8.32 10.25 5.53
N PHE A 89 7.71 9.78 6.63
CA PHE A 89 6.96 8.52 6.68
C PHE A 89 5.77 8.56 5.72
N ALA A 90 4.97 9.63 5.75
CA ALA A 90 3.83 9.80 4.84
C ALA A 90 4.28 9.84 3.37
N ARG A 91 5.38 10.55 3.07
CA ARG A 91 5.96 10.60 1.72
C ARG A 91 6.36 9.20 1.22
N ARG A 92 7.04 8.42 2.08
CA ARG A 92 7.45 7.05 1.75
C ARG A 92 6.25 6.18 1.41
N VAL A 93 5.23 6.17 2.27
CA VAL A 93 4.02 5.36 2.07
C VAL A 93 3.28 5.75 0.79
N ALA A 94 3.14 7.05 0.50
CA ALA A 94 2.51 7.52 -0.73
C ALA A 94 3.25 7.01 -1.97
N LEU A 95 4.58 7.14 -2.00
CA LEU A 95 5.40 6.71 -3.13
C LEU A 95 5.41 5.18 -3.30
N GLU A 96 5.59 4.42 -2.22
CA GLU A 96 5.57 2.95 -2.27
C GLU A 96 4.19 2.42 -2.72
N THR A 97 3.11 3.10 -2.38
CA THR A 97 1.76 2.76 -2.85
C THR A 97 1.60 3.04 -4.35
N CYS A 98 2.13 4.17 -4.84
CA CYS A 98 2.17 4.45 -6.27
C CYS A 98 3.03 3.44 -7.03
N ASP A 99 4.21 3.10 -6.51
CA ASP A 99 5.11 2.12 -7.12
C ASP A 99 4.47 0.73 -7.16
N TRP A 100 3.73 0.35 -6.12
CA TRP A 100 2.94 -0.89 -6.11
C TRP A 100 1.87 -0.89 -7.21
N MET A 101 1.09 0.19 -7.36
CA MET A 101 0.08 0.26 -8.43
C MET A 101 0.70 0.07 -9.82
N LEU A 102 1.86 0.66 -10.08
CA LEU A 102 2.53 0.53 -11.37
C LEU A 102 3.18 -0.83 -11.57
N ARG A 103 3.76 -1.43 -10.53
CA ARG A 103 4.42 -2.73 -10.62
C ARG A 103 3.42 -3.86 -10.79
N ASP A 104 2.32 -3.84 -10.04
CA ASP A 104 1.44 -5.00 -9.90
C ASP A 104 0.13 -4.86 -10.71
N LEU A 105 -0.36 -3.65 -10.96
CA LEU A 105 -1.64 -3.43 -11.61
C LEU A 105 -1.56 -2.86 -13.03
N ARG A 106 -0.41 -2.35 -13.48
CA ARG A 106 -0.31 -1.78 -14.82
C ARG A 106 -0.55 -2.85 -15.89
N THR A 107 -1.39 -2.54 -16.87
CA THR A 107 -1.65 -3.39 -18.03
C THR A 107 -0.76 -2.98 -19.22
N ASP A 108 -0.64 -3.87 -20.19
CA ASP A 108 0.17 -3.61 -21.39
C ASP A 108 -0.35 -2.43 -22.21
N GLU A 109 -1.67 -2.16 -22.14
CA GLU A 109 -2.34 -1.05 -22.82
C GLU A 109 -2.16 0.28 -22.08
N GLY A 110 -1.54 0.29 -20.90
CA GLY A 110 -1.26 1.48 -20.10
C GLY A 110 -2.34 1.85 -19.09
N GLY A 111 -3.40 1.05 -18.96
CA GLY A 111 -4.37 1.16 -17.87
C GLY A 111 -3.89 0.49 -16.59
N LEU A 112 -4.73 0.51 -15.56
CA LEU A 112 -4.50 -0.16 -14.30
C LEU A 112 -5.62 -1.17 -14.04
N ALA A 113 -5.24 -2.41 -13.75
CA ALA A 113 -6.12 -3.50 -13.37
C ALA A 113 -6.86 -3.18 -12.07
N SER A 114 -8.01 -3.82 -11.86
CA SER A 114 -8.90 -3.45 -10.75
C SER A 114 -8.46 -3.93 -9.37
N ALA A 115 -7.84 -5.11 -9.28
CA ALA A 115 -7.50 -5.71 -7.99
C ALA A 115 -6.48 -6.86 -8.12
N LEU A 116 -5.85 -7.17 -6.98
CA LEU A 116 -5.25 -8.48 -6.70
C LEU A 116 -6.15 -9.24 -5.73
N ASP A 117 -6.32 -10.54 -5.98
CA ASP A 117 -7.09 -11.44 -5.12
C ASP A 117 -6.47 -11.54 -3.71
N ALA A 118 -7.27 -11.95 -2.74
CA ALA A 118 -6.79 -12.26 -1.40
C ALA A 118 -6.00 -13.58 -1.34
N ASP A 119 -6.35 -14.52 -2.23
CA ASP A 119 -5.86 -15.88 -2.21
C ASP A 119 -4.67 -16.08 -3.16
N SER A 120 -3.75 -16.92 -2.73
CA SER A 120 -2.75 -17.54 -3.57
C SER A 120 -2.82 -19.06 -3.37
N GLU A 121 -2.94 -19.82 -4.46
CA GLU A 121 -3.09 -21.28 -4.42
C GLU A 121 -4.28 -21.74 -3.54
N GLY A 122 -5.37 -20.95 -3.51
CA GLY A 122 -6.58 -21.25 -2.74
C GLY A 122 -6.44 -21.02 -1.22
N VAL A 123 -5.38 -20.32 -0.78
CA VAL A 123 -5.15 -19.99 0.63
C VAL A 123 -4.99 -18.48 0.79
N GLU A 124 -5.85 -17.87 1.60
CA GLU A 124 -5.82 -16.44 1.85
C GLU A 124 -4.51 -16.02 2.56
N GLY A 125 -3.90 -14.97 2.04
CA GLY A 125 -2.69 -14.37 2.61
C GLY A 125 -1.40 -15.15 2.40
N LYS A 126 -1.42 -16.36 1.82
CA LYS A 126 -0.25 -17.22 1.64
C LYS A 126 0.94 -16.51 0.98
N TYR A 127 0.69 -15.63 0.04
CA TYR A 127 1.73 -14.87 -0.64
C TYR A 127 2.46 -13.89 0.28
N TYR A 128 1.77 -13.33 1.28
CA TYR A 128 2.24 -12.21 2.10
C TYR A 128 2.83 -12.60 3.44
N VAL A 129 2.39 -13.72 4.02
CA VAL A 129 2.76 -14.12 5.40
C VAL A 129 4.11 -14.83 5.46
N TRP A 130 4.73 -14.77 6.64
CA TRP A 130 6.03 -15.35 6.90
C TRP A 130 6.06 -16.15 8.21
N THR A 131 6.88 -17.20 8.26
CA THR A 131 7.23 -17.87 9.52
C THR A 131 8.62 -17.43 10.00
N PRO A 132 8.91 -17.54 11.31
CA PRO A 132 10.28 -17.33 11.81
C PRO A 132 11.33 -18.19 11.10
N THR A 133 10.98 -19.40 10.73
CA THR A 133 11.88 -20.32 9.99
C THR A 133 12.18 -19.79 8.59
N GLN A 134 11.16 -19.36 7.83
CA GLN A 134 11.36 -18.78 6.50
C GLN A 134 12.24 -17.51 6.54
N LEU A 135 12.12 -16.68 7.57
CA LEU A 135 13.00 -15.52 7.73
C LEU A 135 14.47 -15.95 7.87
N ARG A 136 14.74 -16.98 8.71
CA ARG A 136 16.11 -17.51 8.87
C ARG A 136 16.66 -18.17 7.61
N GLU A 137 15.83 -18.91 6.90
CA GLU A 137 16.21 -19.54 5.63
C GLU A 137 16.64 -18.53 4.57
N VAL A 138 15.94 -17.40 4.49
CA VAL A 138 16.23 -16.34 3.49
C VAL A 138 17.38 -15.45 3.92
N LEU A 139 17.47 -15.10 5.21
CA LEU A 139 18.33 -14.04 5.73
C LEU A 139 19.53 -14.54 6.55
N GLY A 140 19.53 -15.81 6.96
CA GLY A 140 20.44 -16.34 7.98
C GLY A 140 19.94 -16.05 9.40
N GLU A 141 20.64 -16.58 10.41
CA GLU A 141 20.20 -16.52 11.81
C GLU A 141 20.10 -15.08 12.33
N GLU A 142 21.14 -14.27 12.11
CA GLU A 142 21.22 -12.91 12.68
C GLU A 142 20.20 -11.95 12.07
N ASP A 143 20.16 -11.86 10.74
CA ASP A 143 19.20 -10.96 10.04
C ASP A 143 17.78 -11.52 10.11
N GLY A 144 17.61 -12.83 10.19
CA GLY A 144 16.31 -13.46 10.44
C GLY A 144 15.74 -13.11 11.81
N ALA A 145 16.56 -13.13 12.86
CA ALA A 145 16.17 -12.71 14.20
C ALA A 145 15.85 -11.19 14.24
N PHE A 146 16.68 -10.38 13.60
CA PHE A 146 16.45 -8.94 13.46
C PHE A 146 15.10 -8.65 12.77
N ALA A 147 14.85 -9.26 11.60
CA ALA A 147 13.60 -9.09 10.87
C ALA A 147 12.40 -9.57 11.68
N GLY A 148 12.50 -10.72 12.33
CA GLY A 148 11.44 -11.29 13.15
C GLY A 148 11.03 -10.40 14.31
N SER A 149 12.00 -9.79 14.99
CA SER A 149 11.75 -8.86 16.10
C SER A 149 11.19 -7.52 15.62
N LEU A 150 11.72 -6.97 14.52
CA LEU A 150 11.29 -5.68 14.01
C LEU A 150 9.89 -5.74 13.39
N SER A 151 9.57 -6.86 12.69
CA SER A 151 8.33 -7.03 11.93
C SER A 151 7.28 -7.86 12.65
N GLU A 152 7.44 -8.12 13.96
CA GLU A 152 6.48 -8.86 14.80
C GLU A 152 6.15 -10.27 14.26
N VAL A 153 7.15 -10.99 13.72
CA VAL A 153 6.95 -12.34 13.19
C VAL A 153 7.03 -13.35 14.35
N THR A 154 5.90 -13.53 15.03
CA THR A 154 5.76 -14.36 16.22
C THR A 154 5.16 -15.74 15.94
N GLY A 155 4.62 -15.96 14.74
CA GLY A 155 3.94 -17.20 14.36
C GLY A 155 2.53 -17.34 14.95
N THR A 156 1.86 -16.22 15.24
CA THR A 156 0.56 -16.17 15.90
C THR A 156 -0.64 -16.15 14.95
N PHE A 157 -0.41 -16.06 13.65
CA PHE A 157 -1.42 -16.20 12.62
C PHE A 157 -1.54 -17.68 12.18
N GLU A 158 -2.46 -18.01 11.29
CA GLU A 158 -2.73 -19.39 10.84
C GLU A 158 -1.46 -20.13 10.42
N HIS A 159 -1.38 -21.41 10.78
CA HIS A 159 -0.26 -22.30 10.48
C HIS A 159 1.13 -21.83 10.98
N GLY A 160 1.16 -21.04 12.05
CA GLY A 160 2.41 -20.54 12.61
C GLY A 160 3.05 -19.42 11.81
N THR A 161 2.28 -18.74 10.96
CA THR A 161 2.70 -17.57 10.18
C THR A 161 2.48 -16.26 10.92
N SER A 162 2.94 -15.16 10.35
CA SER A 162 2.65 -13.81 10.80
C SER A 162 2.51 -12.87 9.60
N VAL A 163 1.65 -11.86 9.76
CA VAL A 163 1.60 -10.71 8.87
C VAL A 163 2.68 -9.72 9.32
N LEU A 164 3.48 -9.22 8.38
CA LEU A 164 4.54 -8.27 8.73
C LEU A 164 3.96 -6.92 9.14
N GLN A 165 4.48 -6.40 10.25
CA GLN A 165 4.20 -5.06 10.77
C GLN A 165 5.51 -4.29 10.89
N LEU A 166 5.45 -2.97 11.05
CA LEU A 166 6.62 -2.13 11.34
C LEU A 166 6.23 -1.08 12.40
N LEU A 167 6.02 -1.54 13.64
CA LEU A 167 5.46 -0.71 14.73
C LEU A 167 6.40 0.42 15.17
N ARG A 168 7.68 0.33 14.84
CA ARG A 168 8.72 1.35 15.11
C ARG A 168 9.65 1.48 13.91
N ASP A 169 10.27 2.63 13.80
CA ASP A 169 11.30 2.84 12.79
C ASP A 169 12.53 1.99 13.11
N PRO A 170 13.19 1.40 12.11
CA PRO A 170 14.42 0.65 12.32
C PRO A 170 15.55 1.59 12.76
N GLU A 171 16.31 1.18 13.79
CA GLU A 171 17.52 1.91 14.23
C GLU A 171 18.63 1.84 13.16
N ASP A 172 18.79 0.68 12.52
CA ASP A 172 19.70 0.45 11.41
C ASP A 172 18.89 0.40 10.09
N VAL A 173 18.75 1.55 9.47
CA VAL A 173 17.97 1.73 8.23
C VAL A 173 18.61 0.98 7.06
N GLU A 174 19.94 0.98 6.95
CA GLU A 174 20.63 0.27 5.87
C GLU A 174 20.45 -1.24 5.96
N ARG A 175 20.56 -1.77 7.17
CA ARG A 175 20.29 -3.19 7.45
C ARG A 175 18.84 -3.55 7.11
N TYR A 176 17.91 -2.73 7.54
CA TYR A 176 16.49 -2.93 7.25
C TYR A 176 16.20 -2.97 5.75
N GLU A 177 16.75 -2.04 4.98
CA GLU A 177 16.54 -1.99 3.52
C GLU A 177 17.15 -3.21 2.81
N ARG A 178 18.31 -3.70 3.24
CA ARG A 178 18.88 -4.97 2.73
C ARG A 178 17.97 -6.15 3.03
N VAL A 179 17.50 -6.27 4.26
CA VAL A 179 16.59 -7.33 4.72
C VAL A 179 15.28 -7.28 3.94
N ARG A 180 14.67 -6.10 3.84
CA ARG A 180 13.44 -5.88 3.08
C ARG A 180 13.59 -6.29 1.61
N THR A 181 14.67 -5.88 0.98
CA THR A 181 14.98 -6.24 -0.42
C THR A 181 15.14 -7.75 -0.59
N ALA A 182 15.85 -8.42 0.31
CA ALA A 182 16.02 -9.86 0.27
C ALA A 182 14.69 -10.62 0.44
N LEU A 183 13.84 -10.19 1.37
CA LEU A 183 12.51 -10.78 1.58
C LEU A 183 11.58 -10.53 0.40
N LEU A 184 11.59 -9.33 -0.18
CA LEU A 184 10.80 -9.02 -1.37
C LEU A 184 11.24 -9.89 -2.57
N SER A 185 12.53 -10.07 -2.76
CA SER A 185 13.09 -10.95 -3.79
C SER A 185 12.70 -12.41 -3.56
N ALA A 186 12.79 -12.91 -2.34
CA ALA A 186 12.35 -14.27 -2.00
C ALA A 186 10.84 -14.44 -2.23
N ARG A 187 10.02 -13.46 -1.86
CA ARG A 187 8.57 -13.48 -2.09
C ARG A 187 8.22 -13.54 -3.58
N ALA A 188 9.01 -12.92 -4.45
CA ALA A 188 8.80 -12.94 -5.89
C ALA A 188 8.86 -14.34 -6.52
N HIS A 189 9.42 -15.34 -5.81
CA HIS A 189 9.42 -16.73 -6.22
C HIS A 189 8.16 -17.51 -5.79
N ARG A 190 7.30 -16.90 -4.97
CA ARG A 190 6.00 -17.49 -4.60
C ARG A 190 5.01 -17.27 -5.73
N ILE A 191 3.98 -18.11 -5.80
CA ILE A 191 2.86 -17.90 -6.72
C ILE A 191 2.07 -16.66 -6.25
N PRO A 192 1.97 -15.59 -7.07
CA PRO A 192 1.27 -14.38 -6.67
C PRO A 192 -0.25 -14.60 -6.67
N PRO A 193 -1.01 -13.75 -5.97
CA PRO A 193 -2.46 -13.68 -6.11
C PRO A 193 -2.88 -13.43 -7.55
N ALA A 194 -4.05 -13.93 -7.93
CA ALA A 194 -4.62 -13.64 -9.23
C ALA A 194 -4.92 -12.14 -9.38
N ARG A 195 -4.69 -11.60 -10.59
CA ARG A 195 -5.02 -10.22 -10.92
C ARG A 195 -6.34 -10.16 -11.67
N ASP A 196 -7.24 -9.30 -11.23
CA ASP A 196 -8.45 -8.98 -11.97
C ASP A 196 -8.13 -7.88 -13.00
N ASP A 197 -7.95 -8.27 -14.25
CA ASP A 197 -7.44 -7.42 -15.35
C ASP A 197 -8.46 -6.41 -15.90
N LYS A 198 -9.65 -6.31 -15.31
CA LYS A 198 -10.62 -5.29 -15.74
C LYS A 198 -10.05 -3.88 -15.51
N VAL A 199 -10.11 -3.04 -16.52
CA VAL A 199 -9.79 -1.62 -16.45
C VAL A 199 -11.08 -0.84 -16.21
N VAL A 200 -11.39 -0.56 -14.94
CA VAL A 200 -12.58 0.19 -14.54
C VAL A 200 -12.32 1.68 -14.69
N ALA A 201 -13.08 2.37 -15.57
CA ALA A 201 -12.84 3.78 -15.90
C ALA A 201 -12.81 4.71 -14.66
N ALA A 202 -13.79 4.57 -13.76
CA ALA A 202 -13.86 5.39 -12.55
C ALA A 202 -12.65 5.17 -11.62
N TRP A 203 -12.21 3.93 -11.44
CA TRP A 203 -11.07 3.60 -10.59
C TRP A 203 -9.74 4.05 -11.20
N ASN A 204 -9.62 3.94 -12.53
CA ASN A 204 -8.49 4.50 -13.25
C ASN A 204 -8.45 6.03 -13.16
N GLY A 205 -9.59 6.70 -13.17
CA GLY A 205 -9.67 8.14 -12.90
C GLY A 205 -9.09 8.54 -11.54
N LEU A 206 -9.38 7.75 -10.49
CA LEU A 206 -8.77 7.94 -9.16
C LEU A 206 -7.26 7.71 -9.17
N ALA A 207 -6.82 6.64 -9.84
CA ALA A 207 -5.39 6.31 -9.95
C ALA A 207 -4.61 7.37 -10.77
N ILE A 208 -5.18 7.87 -11.88
CA ILE A 208 -4.61 8.97 -12.66
C ILE A 208 -4.39 10.19 -11.76
N ALA A 209 -5.39 10.57 -10.97
CA ALA A 209 -5.26 11.69 -10.04
C ALA A 209 -4.16 11.45 -8.99
N ALA A 210 -4.07 10.24 -8.43
CA ALA A 210 -3.04 9.90 -7.45
C ALA A 210 -1.63 9.93 -8.05
N LEU A 211 -1.42 9.29 -9.20
CA LEU A 211 -0.13 9.23 -9.87
C LEU A 211 0.34 10.60 -10.34
N ALA A 212 -0.55 11.40 -10.93
CA ALA A 212 -0.22 12.75 -11.39
C ALA A 212 0.15 13.66 -10.22
N GLU A 213 -0.63 13.66 -9.14
CA GLU A 213 -0.39 14.51 -7.98
C GLU A 213 0.87 14.09 -7.22
N CYS A 214 1.05 12.80 -6.92
CA CYS A 214 2.27 12.30 -6.27
C CYS A 214 3.50 12.54 -7.15
N GLY A 215 3.38 12.34 -8.47
CA GLY A 215 4.45 12.59 -9.42
C GLY A 215 4.91 14.05 -9.44
N ALA A 216 3.97 14.98 -9.44
CA ALA A 216 4.26 16.41 -9.39
C ALA A 216 4.85 16.83 -8.02
N LEU A 217 4.26 16.37 -6.92
CA LEU A 217 4.69 16.74 -5.56
C LEU A 217 6.10 16.21 -5.22
N PHE A 218 6.43 15.02 -5.67
CA PHE A 218 7.65 14.31 -5.25
C PHE A 218 8.74 14.28 -6.34
N GLY A 219 8.53 14.96 -7.47
CA GLY A 219 9.51 15.00 -8.56
C GLY A 219 9.71 13.64 -9.24
N ARG A 220 8.63 12.86 -9.40
CA ARG A 220 8.59 11.54 -10.05
C ARG A 220 7.91 11.63 -11.42
N PRO A 221 8.66 12.01 -12.49
CA PRO A 221 8.07 12.16 -13.83
C PRO A 221 7.58 10.83 -14.43
N ASP A 222 8.06 9.70 -13.96
CA ASP A 222 7.58 8.37 -14.33
C ASP A 222 6.12 8.14 -13.88
N LEU A 223 5.73 8.61 -12.69
CA LEU A 223 4.34 8.56 -12.22
C LEU A 223 3.43 9.45 -13.07
N VAL A 224 3.91 10.64 -13.46
CA VAL A 224 3.17 11.54 -14.34
C VAL A 224 2.94 10.90 -15.70
N ARG A 225 3.98 10.31 -16.31
CA ARG A 225 3.85 9.60 -17.58
C ARG A 225 2.85 8.44 -17.50
N ALA A 226 2.88 7.66 -16.43
CA ALA A 226 1.92 6.58 -16.23
C ALA A 226 0.49 7.09 -16.12
N ALA A 227 0.26 8.21 -15.43
CA ALA A 227 -1.05 8.89 -15.38
C ALA A 227 -1.51 9.35 -16.77
N GLU A 228 -0.62 9.92 -17.57
CA GLU A 228 -0.94 10.33 -18.95
C GLU A 228 -1.28 9.14 -19.85
N GLU A 229 -0.57 8.03 -19.73
CA GLU A 229 -0.85 6.81 -20.51
C GLU A 229 -2.23 6.24 -20.16
N ALA A 230 -2.56 6.13 -18.87
CA ALA A 230 -3.88 5.70 -18.42
C ALA A 230 -4.99 6.67 -18.88
N ALA A 231 -4.74 7.97 -18.84
CA ALA A 231 -5.69 8.96 -19.34
C ALA A 231 -5.92 8.85 -20.85
N ARG A 232 -4.85 8.61 -21.64
CA ARG A 232 -4.97 8.36 -23.09
C ARG A 232 -5.79 7.10 -23.39
N LEU A 233 -5.61 6.02 -22.61
CA LEU A 233 -6.41 4.82 -22.74
C LEU A 233 -7.90 5.11 -22.48
N LEU A 234 -8.22 5.81 -21.40
CA LEU A 234 -9.61 6.14 -21.08
C LEU A 234 -10.25 7.01 -22.16
N THR A 235 -9.55 8.04 -22.63
CA THR A 235 -10.10 8.94 -23.66
C THR A 235 -10.14 8.33 -25.05
N GLY A 236 -9.22 7.44 -25.39
CA GLY A 236 -9.15 6.79 -26.69
C GLY A 236 -10.03 5.56 -26.86
N VAL A 237 -10.25 4.79 -25.80
CA VAL A 237 -10.95 3.50 -25.85
C VAL A 237 -12.30 3.56 -25.12
N HIS A 238 -12.33 4.11 -23.92
CA HIS A 238 -13.50 4.08 -23.05
C HIS A 238 -14.46 5.23 -23.35
N LEU A 239 -13.94 6.42 -23.72
CA LEU A 239 -14.80 7.56 -24.04
C LEU A 239 -15.39 7.37 -25.43
N ARG A 240 -16.72 7.14 -25.49
CA ARG A 240 -17.49 7.01 -26.73
C ARG A 240 -18.68 7.95 -26.69
N ASP A 241 -18.84 8.77 -27.73
CA ASP A 241 -19.93 9.74 -27.85
C ASP A 241 -20.09 10.65 -26.62
N GLY A 242 -18.95 11.04 -26.03
CA GLY A 242 -18.92 11.89 -24.83
C GLY A 242 -19.28 11.17 -23.52
N ARG A 243 -19.31 9.84 -23.50
CA ARG A 243 -19.58 9.01 -22.31
C ARG A 243 -18.42 8.03 -22.04
N LEU A 244 -18.06 7.92 -20.75
CA LEU A 244 -17.16 6.90 -20.22
C LEU A 244 -17.91 5.62 -19.86
#